data_eb06836f765ebc7bbcd911d1f6d8719f
#
_entry.id   eb06836f765ebc7bbcd911d1f6d8719f
#
_cell.length_a   1.000
_cell.length_b   1.000
_cell.length_c   1.000
_cell.angle_alpha   90.00
_cell.angle_beta   90.00
_cell.angle_gamma   90.00
#
_symmetry.space_group_name_H-M   'P 1'
#
loop_
_entity.id
_entity.type
_entity.pdbx_description
1 polymer ?
#
loop_
_entity_poly.entity_id
_entity_poly.type
_entity_poly.pdbx_seq_one_letter_code
_entity_poly.pdbx_strand_id
1 'polypeptide(L)'
;MKKKVAFICVHNSCRSQMAEALGKIYGKDIFESYSAGTETKPVINQDAVRIIKDLYGVDMNETQKSKLLSDIPKIDIAIKMGCNVVCPYLKADHVEDWGLEDPTGKSDEEFVKTARIIEEKIKDLAQKIKNNEL
;
A
#
# COMPACT_ATOMS: atom_id res chain seq x y z
N MET A 1 -14.18 -11.96 11.00
CA MET A 1 -13.11 -10.96 11.21
C MET A 1 -12.48 -10.61 9.88
N LYS A 2 -12.13 -9.35 9.71
CA LYS A 2 -11.48 -8.89 8.49
C LYS A 2 -10.02 -9.37 8.43
N LYS A 3 -9.59 -9.76 7.25
CA LYS A 3 -8.17 -10.03 6.98
C LYS A 3 -7.37 -8.74 7.13
N LYS A 4 -6.14 -8.86 7.59
CA LYS A 4 -5.21 -7.73 7.68
C LYS A 4 -4.26 -7.79 6.49
N VAL A 5 -4.28 -6.77 5.66
CA VAL A 5 -3.45 -6.65 4.45
C VAL A 5 -2.42 -5.55 4.65
N ALA A 6 -1.15 -5.87 4.42
CA ALA A 6 -0.09 -4.88 4.49
C ALA A 6 0.59 -4.72 3.13
N PHE A 7 0.73 -3.48 2.72
CA PHE A 7 1.43 -3.11 1.49
C PHE A 7 2.87 -2.70 1.86
N ILE A 8 3.85 -3.34 1.27
CA ILE A 8 5.25 -3.26 1.70
C ILE A 8 6.13 -2.67 0.61
N CYS A 9 6.92 -1.66 0.94
CA CYS A 9 8.02 -1.19 0.11
C CYS A 9 9.20 -0.80 1.03
N VAL A 10 10.34 -0.39 0.45
CA VAL A 10 11.55 -0.16 1.26
C VAL A 10 11.32 0.93 2.30
N HIS A 11 10.93 2.14 1.88
CA HIS A 11 10.85 3.31 2.76
C HIS A 11 9.46 3.61 3.30
N ASN A 12 8.43 2.88 2.85
CA ASN A 12 7.04 3.17 3.21
C ASN A 12 6.68 4.65 3.02
N SER A 13 7.06 5.20 1.88
CA SER A 13 6.85 6.63 1.61
C SER A 13 6.04 6.96 0.36
N CYS A 14 5.96 6.08 -0.63
CA CYS A 14 5.26 6.33 -1.88
C CYS A 14 4.25 5.23 -2.23
N ARG A 15 4.67 4.20 -2.97
CA ARG A 15 3.75 3.15 -3.47
C ARG A 15 2.93 2.48 -2.38
N SER A 16 3.55 2.06 -1.30
CA SER A 16 2.85 1.37 -0.21
C SER A 16 1.89 2.32 0.53
N GLN A 17 2.23 3.60 0.65
CA GLN A 17 1.34 4.58 1.26
C GLN A 17 0.10 4.82 0.40
N MET A 18 0.29 4.94 -0.91
CA MET A 18 -0.83 5.07 -1.85
C MET A 18 -1.74 3.83 -1.77
N ALA A 19 -1.14 2.65 -1.71
CA ALA A 19 -1.89 1.39 -1.60
C ALA A 19 -2.68 1.32 -0.28
N GLU A 20 -2.09 1.73 0.83
CA GLU A 20 -2.81 1.77 2.10
C GLU A 20 -4.04 2.68 2.01
N ALA A 21 -3.89 3.87 1.44
CA ALA A 21 -4.98 4.83 1.29
C ALA A 21 -6.10 4.26 0.41
N LEU A 22 -5.75 3.69 -0.73
CA LEU A 22 -6.73 3.10 -1.65
C LEU A 22 -7.38 1.85 -1.07
N GLY A 23 -6.63 1.07 -0.29
CA GLY A 23 -7.17 -0.08 0.42
C GLY A 23 -8.23 0.33 1.44
N LYS A 24 -8.04 1.44 2.12
CA LYS A 24 -9.01 1.99 3.06
C LYS A 24 -10.29 2.45 2.36
N ILE A 25 -10.20 2.85 1.10
CA ILE A 25 -11.35 3.28 0.30
C ILE A 25 -12.09 2.06 -0.28
N TYR A 26 -11.39 1.24 -1.04
CA TYR A 26 -11.99 0.16 -1.84
C TYR A 26 -12.12 -1.16 -1.09
N GLY A 27 -11.40 -1.32 0.01
CA GLY A 27 -11.49 -2.52 0.85
C GLY A 27 -12.09 -2.28 2.22
N LYS A 28 -12.71 -1.12 2.45
CA LYS A 28 -13.18 -0.64 3.75
C LYS A 28 -13.93 -1.69 4.58
N ASP A 29 -14.85 -2.42 3.96
CA ASP A 29 -15.67 -3.39 4.65
C ASP A 29 -15.17 -4.84 4.46
N ILE A 30 -14.05 -5.02 3.77
CA ILE A 30 -13.55 -6.33 3.36
C ILE A 30 -12.26 -6.71 4.09
N PHE A 31 -11.32 -5.76 4.23
CA PHE A 31 -10.05 -6.01 4.92
C PHE A 31 -9.56 -4.75 5.64
N GLU A 32 -8.66 -4.95 6.60
CA GLU A 32 -7.95 -3.84 7.25
C GLU A 32 -6.70 -3.55 6.45
N SER A 33 -6.48 -2.28 6.10
CA SER A 33 -5.37 -1.85 5.24
C SER A 33 -4.24 -1.24 6.07
N TYR A 34 -3.04 -1.77 5.89
CA TYR A 34 -1.81 -1.29 6.53
C TYR A 34 -0.73 -1.11 5.47
N SER A 35 0.31 -0.38 5.82
CA SER A 35 1.53 -0.33 5.02
C SER A 35 2.74 -0.26 5.94
N ALA A 36 3.89 -0.68 5.45
CA ALA A 36 5.12 -0.66 6.23
C ALA A 36 6.33 -0.77 5.30
N GLY A 37 7.50 -0.48 5.83
CA GLY A 37 8.75 -0.61 5.11
C GLY A 37 9.82 -1.29 5.95
N THR A 38 10.93 -1.63 5.30
CA THR A 38 12.12 -2.12 5.99
C THR A 38 12.92 -0.97 6.58
N GLU A 39 12.68 0.24 6.07
CA GLU A 39 13.24 1.50 6.57
C GLU A 39 12.11 2.53 6.60
N THR A 40 12.33 3.65 7.28
CA THR A 40 11.35 4.74 7.29
C THR A 40 11.94 6.02 6.73
N LYS A 41 11.06 6.94 6.33
CA LYS A 41 11.44 8.32 6.00
C LYS A 41 10.70 9.27 6.94
N PRO A 42 11.23 10.48 7.19
CA PRO A 42 10.58 11.45 8.09
C PRO A 42 9.16 11.83 7.65
N VAL A 43 8.91 11.85 6.33
CA VAL A 43 7.60 12.21 5.77
C VAL A 43 7.26 11.29 4.61
N ILE A 44 5.96 11.16 4.34
CA ILE A 44 5.45 10.49 3.15
C ILE A 44 5.86 11.32 1.92
N ASN A 45 6.04 10.68 0.78
CA ASN A 45 6.31 11.39 -0.48
C ASN A 45 5.17 12.39 -0.75
N GLN A 46 5.49 13.68 -0.78
CA GLN A 46 4.47 14.73 -0.88
C GLN A 46 3.82 14.83 -2.25
N ASP A 47 4.48 14.35 -3.30
CA ASP A 47 3.85 14.24 -4.62
C ASP A 47 2.76 13.18 -4.59
N ALA A 48 3.02 12.05 -3.91
CA ALA A 48 2.01 11.01 -3.73
C ALA A 48 0.84 11.53 -2.90
N VAL A 49 1.11 12.28 -1.83
CA VAL A 49 0.07 12.90 -1.01
C VAL A 49 -0.83 13.80 -1.85
N ARG A 50 -0.22 14.67 -2.67
CA ARG A 50 -0.94 15.62 -3.52
C ARG A 50 -1.82 14.89 -4.54
N ILE A 51 -1.28 13.91 -5.23
CA ILE A 51 -1.99 13.15 -6.26
C ILE A 51 -3.16 12.36 -5.66
N ILE A 52 -2.95 11.69 -4.55
CA ILE A 52 -4.02 10.93 -3.89
C ILE A 52 -5.14 11.86 -3.42
N LYS A 53 -4.79 13.03 -2.90
CA LYS A 53 -5.79 14.02 -2.48
C LYS A 53 -6.60 14.52 -3.68
N ASP A 54 -5.93 14.83 -4.79
CA ASP A 54 -6.59 15.32 -6.00
C ASP A 54 -7.52 14.28 -6.63
N LEU A 55 -7.10 13.02 -6.66
CA LEU A 55 -7.87 11.95 -7.30
C LEU A 55 -8.95 11.34 -6.41
N TYR A 56 -8.68 11.24 -5.10
CA TYR A 56 -9.53 10.45 -4.18
C TYR A 56 -10.03 11.23 -2.97
N GLY A 57 -9.58 12.46 -2.78
CA GLY A 57 -10.03 13.31 -1.68
C GLY A 57 -9.48 12.94 -0.30
N VAL A 58 -8.43 12.12 -0.23
CA VAL A 58 -7.82 11.67 1.02
C VAL A 58 -6.49 12.34 1.24
N ASP A 59 -6.28 12.92 2.42
CA ASP A 59 -4.99 13.50 2.82
C ASP A 59 -4.20 12.47 3.63
N MET A 60 -3.22 11.84 3.00
CA MET A 60 -2.39 10.82 3.64
C MET A 60 -1.55 11.38 4.80
N ASN A 61 -1.22 12.67 4.78
CA ASN A 61 -0.49 13.30 5.89
C ASN A 61 -1.29 13.30 7.20
N GLU A 62 -2.62 13.33 7.11
CA GLU A 62 -3.48 13.31 8.29
C GLU A 62 -3.76 11.91 8.81
N THR A 63 -3.76 10.91 7.93
CA THR A 63 -4.24 9.56 8.26
C THR A 63 -3.14 8.52 8.34
N GLN A 64 -1.96 8.80 7.80
CA GLN A 64 -0.89 7.81 7.64
C GLN A 64 0.47 8.41 7.99
N LYS A 65 1.45 7.54 8.19
CA LYS A 65 2.85 7.92 8.40
C LYS A 65 3.75 6.80 7.91
N SER A 66 5.01 7.13 7.62
CA SER A 66 6.03 6.12 7.29
C SER A 66 6.33 5.29 8.55
N LYS A 67 6.33 3.97 8.43
CA LYS A 67 6.50 3.09 9.58
C LYS A 67 7.19 1.78 9.19
N LEU A 68 7.73 1.11 10.19
CA LEU A 68 8.41 -0.16 10.03
C LEU A 68 7.44 -1.34 10.12
N LEU A 69 7.87 -2.49 9.58
CA LEU A 69 7.12 -3.75 9.71
C LEU A 69 6.82 -4.09 11.17
N SER A 70 7.72 -3.77 12.08
CA SER A 70 7.52 -4.01 13.52
C SER A 70 6.45 -3.12 14.14
N ASP A 71 6.04 -2.06 13.46
CA ASP A 71 5.05 -1.10 13.98
C ASP A 71 3.62 -1.47 13.63
N ILE A 72 3.41 -2.50 12.82
CA ILE A 72 2.08 -2.94 12.40
C ILE A 72 1.73 -4.28 13.05
N PRO A 73 0.44 -4.61 13.19
CA PRO A 73 0.04 -5.89 13.78
C PRO A 73 0.41 -7.07 12.88
N LYS A 74 0.19 -8.27 13.38
CA LYS A 74 0.35 -9.49 12.57
C LYS A 74 -0.58 -9.40 11.37
N ILE A 75 -0.05 -9.66 10.17
CA ILE A 75 -0.79 -9.55 8.92
C ILE A 75 -1.10 -10.91 8.32
N ASP A 76 -2.21 -10.99 7.58
CA ASP A 76 -2.64 -12.21 6.89
C ASP A 76 -2.14 -12.23 5.46
N ILE A 77 -2.13 -11.07 4.79
CA ILE A 77 -1.73 -10.93 3.39
C ILE A 77 -0.71 -9.82 3.28
N ALA A 78 0.44 -10.10 2.69
CA ALA A 78 1.49 -9.13 2.44
C ALA A 78 1.63 -8.89 0.94
N ILE A 79 1.56 -7.63 0.53
CA ILE A 79 1.71 -7.22 -0.86
C ILE A 79 2.98 -6.39 -1.00
N LYS A 80 3.99 -6.94 -1.66
CA LYS A 80 5.21 -6.20 -1.98
C LYS A 80 4.96 -5.36 -3.23
N MET A 81 5.46 -4.14 -3.22
CA MET A 81 5.15 -3.16 -4.27
C MET A 81 6.21 -3.08 -5.38
N GLY A 82 7.00 -4.13 -5.55
CA GLY A 82 7.98 -4.19 -6.64
C GLY A 82 9.32 -3.55 -6.35
N CYS A 83 9.68 -3.34 -5.11
CA CYS A 83 10.92 -2.65 -4.72
C CYS A 83 12.03 -3.61 -4.27
N ASN A 84 12.02 -4.85 -4.72
CA ASN A 84 13.00 -5.88 -4.36
C ASN A 84 13.22 -5.98 -2.84
N VAL A 85 12.13 -5.86 -2.09
CA VAL A 85 12.20 -5.93 -0.63
C VAL A 85 12.57 -7.34 -0.21
N VAL A 86 13.73 -7.48 0.41
CA VAL A 86 14.11 -8.71 1.10
C VAL A 86 13.67 -8.54 2.55
N CYS A 87 12.63 -9.26 2.94
CA CYS A 87 12.10 -9.16 4.27
C CYS A 87 12.08 -10.54 4.94
N PRO A 88 13.17 -10.93 5.63
CA PRO A 88 13.25 -12.26 6.27
C PRO A 88 12.26 -12.42 7.42
N TYR A 89 11.72 -11.32 7.95
CA TYR A 89 10.77 -11.32 9.06
C TYR A 89 9.32 -11.22 8.62
N LEU A 90 9.08 -11.17 7.31
CA LEU A 90 7.72 -11.04 6.79
C LEU A 90 7.00 -12.38 6.93
N LYS A 91 6.08 -12.44 7.88
CA LYS A 91 5.25 -13.62 8.11
C LYS A 91 3.81 -13.29 7.75
N ALA A 92 3.31 -13.93 6.71
CA ALA A 92 1.94 -13.79 6.28
C ALA A 92 1.49 -15.11 5.66
N ASP A 93 0.20 -15.39 5.69
CA ASP A 93 -0.35 -16.59 5.09
C ASP A 93 -0.25 -16.55 3.57
N HIS A 94 -0.30 -15.35 3.00
CA HIS A 94 -0.19 -15.14 1.56
C HIS A 94 0.71 -13.93 1.28
N VAL A 95 1.61 -14.08 0.30
CA VAL A 95 2.53 -13.01 -0.10
C VAL A 95 2.47 -12.87 -1.62
N GLU A 96 2.28 -11.64 -2.12
CA GLU A 96 2.35 -11.32 -3.54
C GLU A 96 3.32 -10.19 -3.78
N ASP A 97 3.83 -10.08 -5.00
CA ASP A 97 4.62 -8.92 -5.45
C ASP A 97 3.92 -8.35 -6.68
N TRP A 98 3.49 -7.09 -6.59
CA TRP A 98 2.78 -6.45 -7.70
C TRP A 98 3.71 -5.85 -8.76
N GLY A 99 5.02 -5.83 -8.53
CA GLY A 99 6.01 -5.42 -9.54
C GLY A 99 5.84 -4.02 -10.09
N LEU A 100 5.41 -3.07 -9.28
CA LEU A 100 5.14 -1.70 -9.74
C LEU A 100 6.42 -0.85 -9.82
N GLU A 101 6.49 0.01 -10.84
CA GLU A 101 7.57 0.98 -10.94
C GLU A 101 7.38 2.07 -9.90
N ASP A 102 8.49 2.59 -9.38
CA ASP A 102 8.49 3.68 -8.42
C ASP A 102 8.38 5.02 -9.15
N PRO A 103 7.29 5.79 -8.94
CA PRO A 103 7.12 7.09 -9.60
C PRO A 103 7.89 8.23 -8.94
N THR A 104 8.60 7.97 -7.84
CA THR A 104 9.36 9.00 -7.10
C THR A 104 10.31 9.75 -8.04
N GLY A 105 10.21 11.07 -8.05
CA GLY A 105 11.03 11.93 -8.91
C GLY A 105 10.55 12.02 -10.36
N LYS A 106 9.46 11.34 -10.70
CA LYS A 106 8.88 11.37 -12.04
C LYS A 106 7.72 12.38 -12.12
N SER A 107 7.08 12.48 -13.30
CA SER A 107 5.99 13.42 -13.53
C SER A 107 4.71 13.02 -12.79
N ASP A 108 3.78 13.95 -12.68
CA ASP A 108 2.47 13.70 -12.10
C ASP A 108 1.73 12.58 -12.84
N GLU A 109 1.88 12.51 -14.17
CA GLU A 109 1.27 11.45 -14.97
C GLU A 109 1.70 10.06 -14.53
N GLU A 110 2.97 9.90 -14.13
CA GLU A 110 3.49 8.63 -13.63
C GLU A 110 2.88 8.28 -12.26
N PHE A 111 2.68 9.28 -11.38
CA PHE A 111 2.00 9.06 -10.11
C PHE A 111 0.54 8.68 -10.34
N VAL A 112 -0.16 9.36 -11.24
CA VAL A 112 -1.57 9.04 -11.59
C VAL A 112 -1.66 7.62 -12.14
N LYS A 113 -0.78 7.27 -13.07
CA LYS A 113 -0.74 5.93 -13.66
C LYS A 113 -0.54 4.86 -12.59
N THR A 114 0.43 5.07 -11.70
CA THR A 114 0.71 4.13 -10.61
C THR A 114 -0.51 3.99 -9.68
N ALA A 115 -1.12 5.11 -9.31
CA ALA A 115 -2.31 5.11 -8.45
C ALA A 115 -3.47 4.32 -9.08
N ARG A 116 -3.70 4.50 -10.39
CA ARG A 116 -4.77 3.79 -11.10
C ARG A 116 -4.51 2.28 -11.18
N ILE A 117 -3.26 1.88 -11.39
CA ILE A 117 -2.88 0.46 -11.38
C ILE A 117 -3.13 -0.13 -9.99
N ILE A 118 -2.71 0.58 -8.94
CA ILE A 118 -2.93 0.14 -7.55
C ILE A 118 -4.44 0.01 -7.27
N GLU A 119 -5.24 0.98 -7.68
CA GLU A 119 -6.70 0.95 -7.52
C GLU A 119 -7.29 -0.33 -8.11
N GLU A 120 -6.95 -0.66 -9.35
CA GLU A 120 -7.47 -1.87 -10.03
C GLU A 120 -7.04 -3.14 -9.31
N LYS A 121 -5.78 -3.21 -8.87
CA LYS A 121 -5.27 -4.38 -8.15
C LYS A 121 -5.93 -4.54 -6.79
N ILE A 122 -6.20 -3.44 -6.10
CA ILE A 122 -6.89 -3.47 -4.80
C ILE A 122 -8.34 -3.94 -4.96
N LYS A 123 -9.04 -3.48 -5.99
CA LYS A 123 -10.40 -3.95 -6.28
C LYS A 123 -10.42 -5.45 -6.55
N ASP A 124 -9.45 -5.96 -7.30
CA ASP A 124 -9.32 -7.39 -7.56
C ASP A 124 -9.01 -8.17 -6.28
N LEU A 125 -8.07 -7.66 -5.47
CA LEU A 125 -7.72 -8.26 -4.18
C LEU A 125 -8.94 -8.33 -3.25
N ALA A 126 -9.68 -7.24 -3.15
CA ALA A 126 -10.88 -7.17 -2.32
C ALA A 126 -11.91 -8.21 -2.76
N GLN A 127 -12.10 -8.38 -4.08
CA GLN A 127 -13.02 -9.37 -4.61
C GLN A 127 -12.58 -10.80 -4.26
N LYS A 128 -11.29 -11.09 -4.36
CA LYS A 128 -10.74 -12.40 -4.01
C LYS A 128 -10.93 -12.72 -2.52
N ILE A 129 -10.71 -11.73 -1.66
CA ILE A 129 -10.92 -11.89 -0.20
C ILE A 129 -12.41 -12.14 0.08
N LYS A 130 -13.27 -11.34 -0.55
CA LYS A 130 -14.73 -11.47 -0.39
C LYS A 130 -15.24 -12.84 -0.83
N ASN A 131 -14.63 -13.42 -1.87
CA ASN A 131 -14.98 -14.74 -2.40
C ASN A 131 -14.28 -15.89 -1.67
N ASN A 132 -13.55 -15.63 -0.61
CA ASN A 132 -12.77 -16.60 0.16
C ASN A 132 -11.67 -17.28 -0.67
N GLU A 133 -11.13 -16.60 -1.68
CA GLU A 133 -10.01 -17.08 -2.48
C GLU A 133 -8.67 -16.72 -1.84
N LEU A 134 -8.69 -15.78 -0.89
CA LEU A 134 -7.52 -15.38 -0.12
C LEU A 134 -7.86 -15.21 1.36
#